data_0fda56935d46ba48566b241e6e0c62de
#
_entry.id   0fda56935d46ba48566b241e6e0c62de
#
_cell.length_a   1.000
_cell.length_b   1.000
_cell.length_c   1.000
_cell.angle_alpha   90.00
_cell.angle_beta   90.00
_cell.angle_gamma   90.00
#
_symmetry.space_group_name_H-M   'P 1'
#
loop_
_entity.id
_entity.type
_entity.pdbx_description
1 polymer ?
#
loop_
_entity_poly.entity_id
_entity_poly.type
_entity_poly.pdbx_seq_one_letter_code
_entity_poly.pdbx_strand_id
1 'polypeptide(L)'
;MIVVGGGITGLSAALHIAEQGGQSVSVLEAETPGWGTSGQAGGQVIAGLHAAPDDLSATFGDEMGERMLSFVGKAPDLVFQLIERYRIDCNPVRKGWIQTNRSVRGVRALQRDALMWAKRGAPVEMLDRAQIARLVGTQVYAGGWLDRRNGTVQPLAYTRGLAKAAIEAGAKIHGNVRVQKLTREGGRWRVTTNAGHLMGSVVLIATNAFTDGLVSRLRRSVLRVHGVQIATAPLPDRVRATILPQGQSCADNHILSVRYFRVEPDNRLVIGGPGWLTPPRNARALSFQILERSTRRMFPQIANIPFDYHWYGRGAMTADLLPHLHEPQPGIVAALGYNGRGIAAGTALGALLARRALGEPARDLPFPVTALSALPFNTAPAARYYLSIAADRLRHLFD
;
A
#
# COMPACT_ATOMS: atom_id res chain seq x y z
N MET A 1 4.63 25.19 3.73
CA MET A 1 4.67 23.85 4.34
C MET A 1 5.74 23.01 3.67
N ILE A 2 6.31 22.00 4.36
CA ILE A 2 7.36 21.14 3.81
C ILE A 2 6.92 19.68 3.96
N VAL A 3 6.95 18.93 2.85
CA VAL A 3 6.65 17.49 2.83
C VAL A 3 7.95 16.72 2.64
N VAL A 4 8.23 15.76 3.51
CA VAL A 4 9.40 14.87 3.44
C VAL A 4 8.95 13.52 2.90
N GLY A 5 9.39 13.18 1.67
CA GLY A 5 9.08 11.97 0.93
C GLY A 5 8.14 12.21 -0.26
N GLY A 6 8.63 11.89 -1.47
CA GLY A 6 7.93 12.01 -2.76
C GLY A 6 7.25 10.71 -3.19
N GLY A 7 6.70 9.95 -2.23
CA GLY A 7 5.82 8.82 -2.49
C GLY A 7 4.35 9.24 -2.61
N ILE A 8 3.45 8.27 -2.82
CA ILE A 8 2.00 8.51 -2.98
C ILE A 8 1.45 9.42 -1.87
N THR A 9 1.77 9.15 -0.60
CA THR A 9 1.25 9.92 0.53
C THR A 9 1.70 11.38 0.52
N GLY A 10 3.01 11.60 0.32
CA GLY A 10 3.56 12.96 0.31
C GLY A 10 3.09 13.77 -0.89
N LEU A 11 3.00 13.14 -2.06
CA LEU A 11 2.51 13.79 -3.28
C LEU A 11 1.01 14.10 -3.22
N SER A 12 0.20 13.17 -2.66
CA SER A 12 -1.21 13.43 -2.40
C SER A 12 -1.38 14.58 -1.40
N ALA A 13 -0.57 14.63 -0.32
CA ALA A 13 -0.63 15.73 0.63
C ALA A 13 -0.26 17.07 -0.03
N ALA A 14 0.82 17.10 -0.82
CA ALA A 14 1.25 18.31 -1.51
C ALA A 14 0.20 18.81 -2.52
N LEU A 15 -0.40 17.89 -3.27
CA LEU A 15 -1.49 18.21 -4.20
C LEU A 15 -2.66 18.88 -3.48
N HIS A 16 -3.19 18.25 -2.43
CA HIS A 16 -4.35 18.79 -1.70
C HIS A 16 -4.06 20.09 -0.95
N ILE A 17 -2.79 20.32 -0.50
CA ILE A 17 -2.39 21.63 0.05
C ILE A 17 -2.37 22.68 -1.05
N ALA A 18 -1.78 22.37 -2.20
CA ALA A 18 -1.67 23.32 -3.30
C ALA A 18 -3.04 23.70 -3.89
N GLU A 19 -3.97 22.74 -3.99
CA GLU A 19 -5.36 22.98 -4.46
C GLU A 19 -6.15 23.96 -3.59
N GLN A 20 -5.87 24.03 -2.27
CA GLN A 20 -6.54 24.96 -1.38
C GLN A 20 -6.10 26.43 -1.61
N GLY A 21 -4.95 26.64 -2.24
CA GLY A 21 -4.37 27.96 -2.42
C GLY A 21 -3.89 28.60 -1.11
N GLY A 22 -3.29 29.79 -1.21
CA GLY A 22 -2.85 30.59 -0.05
C GLY A 22 -1.65 30.04 0.75
N GLN A 23 -1.21 28.81 0.50
CA GLN A 23 -0.10 28.16 1.18
C GLN A 23 0.92 27.60 0.18
N SER A 24 2.19 27.96 0.35
CA SER A 24 3.25 27.32 -0.42
C SER A 24 3.60 25.95 0.17
N VAL A 25 3.79 24.95 -0.69
CA VAL A 25 4.20 23.61 -0.30
C VAL A 25 5.40 23.15 -1.14
N SER A 26 6.42 22.60 -0.46
CA SER A 26 7.60 22.00 -1.09
C SER A 26 7.73 20.54 -0.66
N VAL A 27 7.88 19.65 -1.62
CA VAL A 27 8.19 18.23 -1.41
C VAL A 27 9.69 18.02 -1.54
N LEU A 28 10.30 17.40 -0.54
CA LEU A 28 11.71 17.02 -0.53
C LEU A 28 11.82 15.51 -0.63
N GLU A 29 12.32 15.01 -1.77
CA GLU A 29 12.51 13.60 -2.04
C GLU A 29 13.99 13.27 -2.16
N ALA A 30 14.43 12.25 -1.43
CA ALA A 30 15.84 11.88 -1.36
C ALA A 30 16.39 11.32 -2.69
N GLU A 31 15.54 10.77 -3.51
CA GLU A 31 15.83 10.23 -4.85
C GLU A 31 14.94 10.92 -5.89
N THR A 32 14.14 10.17 -6.63
CA THR A 32 13.12 10.70 -7.56
C THR A 32 11.72 10.34 -7.09
N PRO A 33 10.68 11.13 -7.41
CA PRO A 33 9.29 10.78 -7.08
C PRO A 33 8.93 9.35 -7.50
N GLY A 34 8.46 8.56 -6.52
CA GLY A 34 8.10 7.17 -6.73
C GLY A 34 9.25 6.16 -6.71
N TRP A 35 10.48 6.55 -6.45
CA TRP A 35 11.63 5.64 -6.38
C TRP A 35 11.45 4.52 -5.34
N GLY A 36 10.83 4.82 -4.21
CA GLY A 36 10.62 3.88 -3.12
C GLY A 36 9.42 2.95 -3.34
N THR A 37 8.82 2.51 -2.23
CA THR A 37 7.70 1.54 -2.20
C THR A 37 6.55 1.92 -3.12
N SER A 38 6.30 3.21 -3.30
CA SER A 38 5.18 3.70 -4.12
C SER A 38 5.28 3.24 -5.58
N GLY A 39 6.47 3.34 -6.19
CA GLY A 39 6.68 2.87 -7.56
C GLY A 39 6.93 1.36 -7.68
N GLN A 40 7.29 0.70 -6.58
CA GLN A 40 7.61 -0.73 -6.53
C GLN A 40 6.41 -1.58 -6.06
N ALA A 41 5.25 -0.96 -5.81
CA ALA A 41 4.06 -1.63 -5.28
C ALA A 41 3.44 -2.63 -6.27
N GLY A 42 2.59 -3.52 -5.76
CA GLY A 42 1.83 -4.50 -6.57
C GLY A 42 0.72 -3.90 -7.43
N GLY A 43 0.48 -2.60 -7.38
CA GLY A 43 -0.47 -1.88 -8.23
C GLY A 43 -1.94 -2.09 -7.86
N GLN A 44 -2.26 -2.78 -6.77
CA GLN A 44 -3.64 -3.00 -6.34
C GLN A 44 -4.17 -1.81 -5.54
N VAL A 45 -5.30 -1.28 -5.96
CA VAL A 45 -6.07 -0.22 -5.29
C VAL A 45 -7.18 -0.87 -4.50
N ILE A 46 -7.03 -0.95 -3.17
CA ILE A 46 -7.88 -1.79 -2.31
C ILE A 46 -8.54 -0.93 -1.23
N ALA A 47 -9.86 -1.09 -1.06
CA ALA A 47 -10.63 -0.53 0.04
C ALA A 47 -10.35 -1.25 1.37
N GLY A 48 -10.50 -0.53 2.46
CA GLY A 48 -10.39 -1.09 3.81
C GLY A 48 -8.96 -1.32 4.28
N LEU A 49 -8.86 -1.92 5.44
CA LEU A 49 -7.62 -2.22 6.17
C LEU A 49 -7.45 -3.73 6.34
N HIS A 50 -6.40 -4.17 7.04
CA HIS A 50 -6.24 -5.58 7.41
C HIS A 50 -7.12 -6.00 8.59
N ALA A 51 -7.51 -5.05 9.45
CA ALA A 51 -8.46 -5.30 10.52
C ALA A 51 -9.86 -5.57 9.95
N ALA A 52 -10.59 -6.49 10.55
CA ALA A 52 -12.00 -6.67 10.25
C ALA A 52 -12.80 -5.39 10.62
N PRO A 53 -13.88 -5.08 9.90
CA PRO A 53 -14.66 -3.87 10.18
C PRO A 53 -15.07 -3.71 11.64
N ASP A 54 -15.60 -4.76 12.27
CA ASP A 54 -16.08 -4.69 13.65
C ASP A 54 -14.94 -4.56 14.68
N ASP A 55 -13.70 -4.96 14.35
CA ASP A 55 -12.53 -4.78 15.22
C ASP A 55 -12.16 -3.30 15.37
N LEU A 56 -12.44 -2.47 14.37
CA LEU A 56 -12.20 -1.02 14.45
C LEU A 56 -13.15 -0.35 15.43
N SER A 57 -14.44 -0.69 15.40
CA SER A 57 -15.41 -0.19 16.36
C SER A 57 -15.08 -0.66 17.80
N ALA A 58 -14.65 -1.91 17.96
CA ALA A 58 -14.21 -2.43 19.27
C ALA A 58 -12.97 -1.69 19.81
N THR A 59 -12.06 -1.25 18.92
CA THR A 59 -10.80 -0.60 19.32
C THR A 59 -10.95 0.91 19.55
N PHE A 60 -11.71 1.60 18.72
CA PHE A 60 -11.78 3.08 18.69
C PHE A 60 -13.15 3.63 19.10
N GLY A 61 -14.11 2.77 19.46
CA GLY A 61 -15.51 3.12 19.68
C GLY A 61 -16.29 3.19 18.37
N ASP A 62 -17.60 3.04 18.44
CA ASP A 62 -18.48 2.91 17.27
C ASP A 62 -18.38 4.13 16.35
N GLU A 63 -18.43 5.34 16.89
CA GLU A 63 -18.39 6.56 16.08
C GLU A 63 -17.08 6.67 15.30
N MET A 64 -15.92 6.56 15.97
CA MET A 64 -14.64 6.68 15.28
C MET A 64 -14.38 5.47 14.37
N GLY A 65 -14.76 4.26 14.78
CA GLY A 65 -14.65 3.06 13.96
C GLY A 65 -15.40 3.19 12.64
N GLU A 66 -16.65 3.65 12.65
CA GLU A 66 -17.44 3.87 11.44
C GLU A 66 -16.91 5.04 10.58
N ARG A 67 -16.39 6.11 11.19
CA ARG A 67 -15.69 7.19 10.47
C ARG A 67 -14.47 6.66 9.73
N MET A 68 -13.65 5.84 10.40
CA MET A 68 -12.48 5.18 9.79
C MET A 68 -12.89 4.25 8.65
N LEU A 69 -13.91 3.40 8.86
CA LEU A 69 -14.41 2.46 7.85
C LEU A 69 -14.95 3.19 6.61
N SER A 70 -15.74 4.24 6.80
CA SER A 70 -16.21 5.08 5.70
C SER A 70 -15.04 5.71 4.93
N PHE A 71 -14.05 6.24 5.64
CA PHE A 71 -12.87 6.86 5.04
C PHE A 71 -12.05 5.87 4.21
N VAL A 72 -11.67 4.73 4.77
CA VAL A 72 -10.87 3.75 4.04
C VAL A 72 -11.67 2.96 3.00
N GLY A 73 -12.99 2.84 3.19
CA GLY A 73 -13.90 2.25 2.23
C GLY A 73 -14.01 3.05 0.94
N LYS A 74 -13.92 4.38 1.03
CA LYS A 74 -13.95 5.34 -0.09
C LYS A 74 -12.55 5.66 -0.66
N ALA A 75 -11.48 5.17 -0.06
CA ALA A 75 -10.12 5.48 -0.50
C ALA A 75 -9.84 5.11 -1.98
N PRO A 76 -10.35 3.99 -2.55
CA PRO A 76 -10.24 3.74 -3.99
C PRO A 76 -10.93 4.80 -4.85
N ASP A 77 -12.08 5.32 -4.43
CA ASP A 77 -12.79 6.37 -5.18
C ASP A 77 -11.91 7.59 -5.35
N LEU A 78 -11.23 8.03 -4.29
CA LEU A 78 -10.30 9.15 -4.36
C LEU A 78 -9.17 8.89 -5.37
N VAL A 79 -8.61 7.68 -5.40
CA VAL A 79 -7.57 7.32 -6.37
C VAL A 79 -8.07 7.50 -7.81
N PHE A 80 -9.22 6.90 -8.13
CA PHE A 80 -9.77 6.95 -9.49
C PHE A 80 -10.27 8.36 -9.85
N GLN A 81 -10.82 9.14 -8.92
CA GLN A 81 -11.18 10.54 -9.12
C GLN A 81 -9.96 11.41 -9.45
N LEU A 82 -8.83 11.22 -8.74
CA LEU A 82 -7.59 11.93 -9.05
C LEU A 82 -7.03 11.56 -10.43
N ILE A 83 -7.10 10.26 -10.79
CA ILE A 83 -6.69 9.79 -12.11
C ILE A 83 -7.50 10.47 -13.21
N GLU A 84 -8.82 10.52 -13.07
CA GLU A 84 -9.72 11.15 -14.04
C GLU A 84 -9.50 12.67 -14.10
N ARG A 85 -9.52 13.35 -12.94
CA ARG A 85 -9.39 14.79 -12.83
C ARG A 85 -8.09 15.34 -13.42
N TYR A 86 -6.97 14.66 -13.14
CA TYR A 86 -5.65 15.07 -13.59
C TYR A 86 -5.15 14.31 -14.82
N ARG A 87 -6.02 13.48 -15.42
CA ARG A 87 -5.70 12.66 -16.62
C ARG A 87 -4.39 11.90 -16.44
N ILE A 88 -4.25 11.22 -15.29
CA ILE A 88 -3.04 10.46 -14.96
C ILE A 88 -2.99 9.19 -15.83
N ASP A 89 -2.01 9.13 -16.72
CA ASP A 89 -1.77 7.95 -17.55
C ASP A 89 -1.03 6.88 -16.74
N CYS A 90 -1.79 6.00 -16.09
CA CYS A 90 -1.28 4.93 -15.22
C CYS A 90 -2.00 3.59 -15.44
N ASN A 91 -2.57 3.38 -16.63
CA ASN A 91 -3.29 2.15 -16.99
C ASN A 91 -4.33 1.74 -15.91
N PRO A 92 -5.29 2.60 -15.54
CA PRO A 92 -6.25 2.30 -14.50
C PRO A 92 -7.24 1.24 -14.95
N VAL A 93 -7.44 0.20 -14.12
CA VAL A 93 -8.47 -0.83 -14.34
C VAL A 93 -9.33 -0.92 -13.08
N ARG A 94 -10.61 -0.56 -13.17
CA ARG A 94 -11.55 -0.62 -12.05
C ARG A 94 -12.57 -1.76 -12.28
N LYS A 95 -12.08 -3.01 -12.15
CA LYS A 95 -12.88 -4.24 -12.35
C LYS A 95 -13.05 -5.05 -11.06
N GLY A 96 -12.59 -4.53 -9.93
CA GLY A 96 -12.67 -5.16 -8.62
C GLY A 96 -11.40 -5.91 -8.22
N TRP A 97 -11.44 -6.38 -6.98
CA TRP A 97 -10.40 -7.15 -6.35
C TRP A 97 -11.00 -8.39 -5.70
N ILE A 98 -10.38 -9.53 -5.97
CA ILE A 98 -10.80 -10.83 -5.47
C ILE A 98 -9.91 -11.20 -4.29
N GLN A 99 -10.49 -11.47 -3.14
CA GLN A 99 -9.78 -12.04 -2.01
C GLN A 99 -10.15 -13.51 -1.87
N THR A 100 -9.13 -14.37 -1.85
CA THR A 100 -9.30 -15.83 -1.88
C THR A 100 -8.64 -16.50 -0.69
N ASN A 101 -9.02 -17.76 -0.43
CA ASN A 101 -8.31 -18.64 0.48
C ASN A 101 -8.33 -20.08 -0.04
N ARG A 102 -7.28 -20.86 0.30
CA ARG A 102 -7.15 -22.27 -0.10
C ARG A 102 -7.93 -23.21 0.79
N SER A 103 -8.27 -22.81 2.01
CA SER A 103 -9.01 -23.64 2.97
C SER A 103 -10.45 -23.16 3.13
N VAL A 104 -11.37 -24.10 3.33
CA VAL A 104 -12.79 -23.82 3.62
C VAL A 104 -12.92 -22.96 4.89
N ARG A 105 -12.11 -23.22 5.93
CA ARG A 105 -12.09 -22.40 7.15
C ARG A 105 -11.70 -20.95 6.86
N GLY A 106 -10.68 -20.74 6.02
CA GLY A 106 -10.26 -19.41 5.60
C GLY A 106 -11.33 -18.69 4.78
N VAL A 107 -12.02 -19.40 3.87
CA VAL A 107 -13.14 -18.83 3.11
C VAL A 107 -14.26 -18.36 4.02
N ARG A 108 -14.63 -19.14 5.06
CA ARG A 108 -15.65 -18.72 6.04
C ARG A 108 -15.26 -17.43 6.79
N ALA A 109 -13.96 -17.24 7.10
CA ALA A 109 -13.49 -16.01 7.70
C ALA A 109 -13.63 -14.82 6.71
N LEU A 110 -13.20 -14.99 5.45
CA LEU A 110 -13.36 -13.99 4.41
C LEU A 110 -14.84 -13.62 4.16
N GLN A 111 -15.74 -14.61 4.21
CA GLN A 111 -17.18 -14.38 4.05
C GLN A 111 -17.74 -13.49 5.18
N ARG A 112 -17.30 -13.67 6.43
CA ARG A 112 -17.70 -12.78 7.53
C ARG A 112 -17.26 -11.34 7.27
N ASP A 113 -16.01 -11.12 6.86
CA ASP A 113 -15.50 -9.79 6.54
C ASP A 113 -16.29 -9.14 5.39
N ALA A 114 -16.58 -9.92 4.35
CA ALA A 114 -17.38 -9.46 3.22
C ALA A 114 -18.81 -9.07 3.63
N LEU A 115 -19.47 -9.84 4.51
CA LEU A 115 -20.80 -9.53 5.04
C LEU A 115 -20.80 -8.23 5.85
N MET A 116 -19.74 -7.96 6.65
CA MET A 116 -19.60 -6.70 7.37
C MET A 116 -19.50 -5.50 6.41
N TRP A 117 -18.79 -5.67 5.30
CA TRP A 117 -18.72 -4.65 4.25
C TRP A 117 -20.05 -4.51 3.50
N ALA A 118 -20.75 -5.62 3.20
CA ALA A 118 -22.07 -5.60 2.56
C ALA A 118 -23.10 -4.83 3.40
N LYS A 119 -23.12 -5.02 4.73
CA LYS A 119 -23.96 -4.26 5.65
C LYS A 119 -23.72 -2.76 5.59
N ARG A 120 -22.53 -2.32 5.18
CA ARG A 120 -22.14 -0.92 4.99
C ARG A 120 -22.31 -0.44 3.54
N GLY A 121 -23.04 -1.21 2.72
CA GLY A 121 -23.36 -0.84 1.33
C GLY A 121 -22.22 -1.10 0.33
N ALA A 122 -21.18 -1.83 0.70
CA ALA A 122 -20.12 -2.17 -0.25
C ALA A 122 -20.62 -3.19 -1.29
N PRO A 123 -20.32 -3.00 -2.60
CA PRO A 123 -20.74 -3.91 -3.66
C PRO A 123 -19.84 -5.15 -3.70
N VAL A 124 -20.09 -6.07 -2.77
CA VAL A 124 -19.35 -7.31 -2.60
C VAL A 124 -20.15 -8.50 -3.10
N GLU A 125 -19.46 -9.50 -3.64
CA GLU A 125 -20.01 -10.72 -4.18
C GLU A 125 -19.27 -11.93 -3.62
N MET A 126 -20.00 -12.87 -3.00
CA MET A 126 -19.42 -14.12 -2.52
C MET A 126 -19.17 -15.04 -3.69
N LEU A 127 -18.00 -15.67 -3.71
CA LEU A 127 -17.57 -16.53 -4.78
C LEU A 127 -17.28 -17.92 -4.24
N ASP A 128 -17.94 -18.93 -4.83
CA ASP A 128 -17.63 -20.32 -4.58
C ASP A 128 -16.35 -20.79 -5.31
N ARG A 129 -15.98 -22.05 -5.11
CA ARG A 129 -14.78 -22.63 -5.72
C ARG A 129 -14.82 -22.58 -7.26
N ALA A 130 -15.97 -22.89 -7.86
CA ALA A 130 -16.11 -22.92 -9.31
C ALA A 130 -16.06 -21.51 -9.92
N GLN A 131 -16.70 -20.55 -9.25
CA GLN A 131 -16.65 -19.14 -9.65
C GLN A 131 -15.22 -18.58 -9.56
N ILE A 132 -14.51 -18.85 -8.45
CA ILE A 132 -13.10 -18.44 -8.30
C ILE A 132 -12.24 -19.08 -9.39
N ALA A 133 -12.39 -20.38 -9.67
CA ALA A 133 -11.62 -21.06 -10.69
C ALA A 133 -11.80 -20.42 -12.07
N ARG A 134 -13.02 -20.01 -12.42
CA ARG A 134 -13.29 -19.30 -13.69
C ARG A 134 -12.73 -17.88 -13.73
N LEU A 135 -12.86 -17.13 -12.60
CA LEU A 135 -12.46 -15.71 -12.56
C LEU A 135 -10.95 -15.54 -12.40
N VAL A 136 -10.29 -16.47 -11.73
CA VAL A 136 -8.85 -16.37 -11.41
C VAL A 136 -7.99 -17.20 -12.37
N GLY A 137 -8.52 -18.33 -12.86
CA GLY A 137 -7.79 -19.21 -13.77
C GLY A 137 -6.94 -20.28 -13.07
N THR A 138 -7.29 -20.62 -11.82
CA THR A 138 -6.61 -21.67 -11.04
C THR A 138 -7.56 -22.41 -10.14
N GLN A 139 -7.25 -23.69 -9.85
CA GLN A 139 -8.05 -24.58 -9.01
C GLN A 139 -7.61 -24.61 -7.54
N VAL A 140 -6.59 -23.85 -7.17
CA VAL A 140 -5.96 -23.96 -5.84
C VAL A 140 -6.78 -23.35 -4.71
N TYR A 141 -7.81 -22.57 -5.01
CA TYR A 141 -8.62 -21.86 -4.04
C TYR A 141 -9.94 -22.56 -3.74
N ALA A 142 -10.36 -22.53 -2.48
CA ALA A 142 -11.63 -23.10 -2.02
C ALA A 142 -12.82 -22.13 -2.19
N GLY A 143 -12.56 -20.84 -2.40
CA GLY A 143 -13.55 -19.79 -2.55
C GLY A 143 -12.99 -18.41 -2.15
N GLY A 144 -13.87 -17.41 -2.07
CA GLY A 144 -13.50 -16.05 -1.71
C GLY A 144 -14.63 -15.05 -1.90
N TRP A 145 -14.29 -13.81 -2.18
CA TRP A 145 -15.23 -12.73 -2.49
C TRP A 145 -14.60 -11.68 -3.41
N LEU A 146 -15.43 -11.00 -4.15
CA LEU A 146 -15.08 -9.89 -5.03
C LEU A 146 -15.61 -8.59 -4.44
N ASP A 147 -14.75 -7.57 -4.33
CA ASP A 147 -15.14 -6.20 -4.00
C ASP A 147 -14.97 -5.29 -5.22
N ARG A 148 -16.08 -4.79 -5.74
CA ARG A 148 -16.11 -4.03 -7.00
C ARG A 148 -15.64 -2.58 -6.87
N ARG A 149 -15.45 -2.06 -5.65
CA ARG A 149 -14.89 -0.70 -5.42
C ARG A 149 -13.44 -0.60 -5.89
N ASN A 150 -12.75 -1.71 -5.93
CA ASN A 150 -11.32 -1.85 -6.08
C ASN A 150 -10.88 -1.94 -7.54
N GLY A 151 -9.57 -1.89 -7.73
CA GLY A 151 -8.98 -2.02 -9.06
C GLY A 151 -7.46 -2.06 -9.04
N THR A 152 -6.85 -1.67 -10.17
CA THR A 152 -5.39 -1.64 -10.31
C THR A 152 -4.93 -0.39 -11.05
N VAL A 153 -3.67 -0.04 -10.82
CA VAL A 153 -2.92 1.00 -11.55
C VAL A 153 -1.50 0.53 -11.77
N GLN A 154 -0.80 1.11 -12.74
CA GLN A 154 0.65 1.03 -12.81
C GLN A 154 1.23 1.99 -11.74
N PRO A 155 1.87 1.48 -10.67
CA PRO A 155 2.08 2.26 -9.46
C PRO A 155 3.11 3.40 -9.62
N LEU A 156 4.16 3.20 -10.42
CA LEU A 156 5.13 4.26 -10.69
C LEU A 156 4.53 5.38 -11.54
N ALA A 157 3.77 5.02 -12.57
CA ALA A 157 3.06 5.98 -13.41
C ALA A 157 2.03 6.78 -12.59
N TYR A 158 1.25 6.11 -11.74
CA TYR A 158 0.33 6.78 -10.80
C TYR A 158 1.07 7.77 -9.90
N THR A 159 2.18 7.34 -9.29
CA THR A 159 2.95 8.21 -8.38
C THR A 159 3.54 9.42 -9.11
N ARG A 160 4.08 9.22 -10.30
CA ARG A 160 4.60 10.32 -11.14
C ARG A 160 3.50 11.24 -11.64
N GLY A 161 2.32 10.68 -11.96
CA GLY A 161 1.13 11.45 -12.29
C GLY A 161 0.66 12.35 -11.16
N LEU A 162 0.67 11.84 -9.90
CA LEU A 162 0.42 12.68 -8.72
C LEU A 162 1.46 13.79 -8.57
N ALA A 163 2.73 13.51 -8.85
CA ALA A 163 3.78 14.55 -8.80
C ALA A 163 3.51 15.65 -9.84
N LYS A 164 3.17 15.27 -11.07
CA LYS A 164 2.79 16.21 -12.12
C LYS A 164 1.58 17.05 -11.71
N ALA A 165 0.51 16.41 -11.23
CA ALA A 165 -0.68 17.10 -10.75
C ALA A 165 -0.38 18.09 -9.60
N ALA A 166 0.48 17.69 -8.65
CA ALA A 166 0.89 18.58 -7.56
C ALA A 166 1.67 19.81 -8.07
N ILE A 167 2.55 19.63 -9.06
CA ILE A 167 3.28 20.74 -9.70
C ILE A 167 2.32 21.68 -10.43
N GLU A 168 1.39 21.13 -11.20
CA GLU A 168 0.37 21.90 -11.92
C GLU A 168 -0.54 22.70 -10.96
N ALA A 169 -0.80 22.16 -9.76
CA ALA A 169 -1.50 22.86 -8.69
C ALA A 169 -0.64 23.89 -7.93
N GLY A 170 0.68 24.01 -8.22
CA GLY A 170 1.58 25.01 -7.64
C GLY A 170 2.53 24.49 -6.56
N ALA A 171 2.59 23.19 -6.28
CA ALA A 171 3.57 22.60 -5.39
C ALA A 171 4.98 22.61 -6.03
N LYS A 172 6.01 22.75 -5.20
CA LYS A 172 7.41 22.60 -5.63
C LYS A 172 7.91 21.21 -5.24
N ILE A 173 8.51 20.48 -6.17
CA ILE A 173 9.05 19.14 -5.92
C ILE A 173 10.55 19.14 -6.18
N HIS A 174 11.33 18.75 -5.17
CA HIS A 174 12.78 18.69 -5.23
C HIS A 174 13.24 17.24 -5.07
N GLY A 175 13.66 16.62 -6.18
CA GLY A 175 14.31 15.31 -6.20
C GLY A 175 15.79 15.42 -5.85
N ASN A 176 16.39 14.29 -5.42
CA ASN A 176 17.79 14.21 -4.94
C ASN A 176 18.09 15.14 -3.76
N VAL A 177 17.06 15.51 -3.01
CA VAL A 177 17.14 16.38 -1.83
C VAL A 177 16.79 15.59 -0.57
N ARG A 178 17.81 15.09 0.11
CA ARG A 178 17.69 14.29 1.34
C ARG A 178 17.64 15.17 2.56
N VAL A 179 16.55 15.09 3.32
CA VAL A 179 16.44 15.75 4.63
C VAL A 179 17.32 15.04 5.64
N GLN A 180 18.13 15.81 6.34
CA GLN A 180 19.14 15.32 7.30
C GLN A 180 18.78 15.69 8.75
N LYS A 181 18.16 16.88 8.97
CA LYS A 181 17.87 17.37 10.32
C LYS A 181 16.65 18.28 10.31
N LEU A 182 15.89 18.20 11.40
CA LEU A 182 14.81 19.13 11.74
C LEU A 182 15.18 19.89 13.02
N THR A 183 15.12 21.21 12.98
CA THR A 183 15.43 22.08 14.13
C THR A 183 14.33 23.12 14.27
N ARG A 184 13.90 23.41 15.49
CA ARG A 184 12.93 24.49 15.78
C ARG A 184 13.67 25.80 15.90
N GLU A 185 13.32 26.76 15.08
CA GLU A 185 13.93 28.12 15.08
C GLU A 185 12.85 29.19 14.92
N GLY A 186 12.73 30.11 15.85
CA GLY A 186 11.78 31.23 15.78
C GLY A 186 10.32 30.81 15.55
N GLY A 187 9.86 29.71 16.15
CA GLY A 187 8.50 29.23 15.97
C GLY A 187 8.27 28.42 14.69
N ARG A 188 9.27 28.31 13.80
CA ARG A 188 9.22 27.57 12.54
C ARG A 188 10.19 26.38 12.57
N TRP A 189 10.05 25.49 11.60
CA TRP A 189 10.95 24.36 11.38
C TRP A 189 11.99 24.70 10.33
N ARG A 190 13.26 24.60 10.70
CA ARG A 190 14.40 24.56 9.78
C ARG A 190 14.62 23.12 9.37
N VAL A 191 14.45 22.85 8.09
CA VAL A 191 14.66 21.54 7.46
C VAL A 191 16.00 21.59 6.73
N THR A 192 17.03 20.97 7.30
CA THR A 192 18.38 20.91 6.72
C THR A 192 18.47 19.71 5.79
N THR A 193 19.04 19.91 4.61
CA THR A 193 19.21 18.91 3.55
C THR A 193 20.65 18.84 3.07
N ASN A 194 20.96 17.89 2.21
CA ASN A 194 22.24 17.83 1.47
C ASN A 194 22.44 18.99 0.48
N ALA A 195 21.40 19.77 0.17
CA ALA A 195 21.43 20.84 -0.81
C ALA A 195 21.16 22.24 -0.20
N GLY A 196 21.14 22.36 1.15
CA GLY A 196 20.85 23.60 1.85
C GLY A 196 19.76 23.44 2.90
N HIS A 197 18.95 24.47 3.14
CA HIS A 197 17.86 24.40 4.12
C HIS A 197 16.62 25.15 3.67
N LEU A 198 15.46 24.74 4.21
CA LEU A 198 14.18 25.42 4.04
C LEU A 198 13.56 25.72 5.40
N MET A 199 12.76 26.80 5.45
CA MET A 199 11.98 27.18 6.64
C MET A 199 10.50 26.94 6.38
N GLY A 200 9.84 26.18 7.25
CA GLY A 200 8.40 25.89 7.15
C GLY A 200 7.67 26.03 8.48
N SER A 201 6.40 26.37 8.47
CA SER A 201 5.54 26.38 9.67
C SER A 201 5.14 24.94 10.08
N VAL A 202 4.93 24.06 9.10
CA VAL A 202 4.53 22.67 9.29
C VAL A 202 5.42 21.75 8.42
N VAL A 203 5.81 20.61 8.98
CA VAL A 203 6.54 19.54 8.30
C VAL A 203 5.69 18.27 8.30
N LEU A 204 5.45 17.72 7.11
CA LEU A 204 4.73 16.47 6.93
C LEU A 204 5.73 15.35 6.63
N ILE A 205 5.72 14.29 7.43
CA ILE A 205 6.59 13.13 7.25
C ILE A 205 5.82 12.01 6.55
N ALA A 206 6.17 11.73 5.30
CA ALA A 206 5.53 10.75 4.45
C ALA A 206 6.51 9.67 3.95
N THR A 207 7.49 9.32 4.78
CA THR A 207 8.60 8.43 4.44
C THR A 207 8.33 6.95 4.66
N ASN A 208 7.25 6.58 5.36
CA ASN A 208 6.78 5.21 5.62
C ASN A 208 7.94 4.23 5.92
N ALA A 209 8.19 3.23 5.06
CA ALA A 209 9.26 2.23 5.24
C ALA A 209 10.68 2.81 5.17
N PHE A 210 10.85 4.03 4.67
CA PHE A 210 12.13 4.74 4.60
C PHE A 210 12.34 5.73 5.75
N THR A 211 11.39 5.80 6.71
CA THR A 211 11.56 6.59 7.94
C THR A 211 12.84 6.17 8.65
N ASP A 212 13.76 7.11 8.80
CA ASP A 212 15.06 6.95 9.45
C ASP A 212 15.12 7.61 10.84
N GLY A 213 16.29 8.08 11.24
CA GLY A 213 16.51 8.76 12.51
C GLY A 213 15.99 10.20 12.59
N LEU A 214 15.44 10.77 11.53
CA LEU A 214 14.98 12.17 11.48
C LEU A 214 13.98 12.49 12.60
N VAL A 215 13.04 11.54 12.85
CA VAL A 215 12.18 11.52 14.03
C VAL A 215 12.32 10.14 14.65
N SER A 216 13.20 10.01 15.61
CA SER A 216 13.68 8.72 16.15
C SER A 216 12.57 7.77 16.64
N ARG A 217 11.49 8.32 17.22
CA ARG A 217 10.35 7.53 17.70
C ARG A 217 9.52 6.95 16.55
N LEU A 218 9.38 7.67 15.41
CA LEU A 218 8.65 7.17 14.22
C LEU A 218 9.34 5.93 13.62
N ARG A 219 10.68 5.92 13.56
CA ARG A 219 11.40 4.75 13.05
C ARG A 219 11.10 3.48 13.84
N ARG A 220 10.90 3.60 15.17
CA ARG A 220 10.65 2.48 16.06
C ARG A 220 9.18 2.03 16.10
N SER A 221 8.25 2.77 15.50
CA SER A 221 6.84 2.41 15.44
C SER A 221 6.49 1.46 14.29
N VAL A 222 7.42 1.17 13.37
CA VAL A 222 7.18 0.29 12.23
C VAL A 222 8.24 -0.80 12.08
N LEU A 223 7.78 -1.99 11.70
CA LEU A 223 8.61 -3.08 11.22
C LEU A 223 8.83 -2.92 9.71
N ARG A 224 10.09 -2.85 9.28
CA ARG A 224 10.44 -2.86 7.85
C ARG A 224 10.42 -4.27 7.31
N VAL A 225 9.68 -4.49 6.24
CA VAL A 225 9.56 -5.77 5.56
C VAL A 225 9.91 -5.62 4.09
N HIS A 226 10.36 -6.70 3.46
CA HIS A 226 10.57 -6.73 2.01
C HIS A 226 9.55 -7.67 1.36
N GLY A 227 8.94 -7.21 0.28
CA GLY A 227 8.16 -8.03 -0.63
C GLY A 227 8.93 -8.24 -1.92
N VAL A 228 8.74 -9.37 -2.56
CA VAL A 228 9.28 -9.68 -3.89
C VAL A 228 8.17 -9.74 -4.91
N GLN A 229 8.49 -9.36 -6.13
CA GLN A 229 7.57 -9.39 -7.26
C GLN A 229 8.31 -9.85 -8.51
N ILE A 230 7.57 -10.52 -9.37
CA ILE A 230 8.01 -10.97 -10.68
C ILE A 230 6.94 -10.63 -11.71
N ALA A 231 7.36 -10.47 -12.97
CA ALA A 231 6.45 -10.35 -14.10
C ALA A 231 6.89 -11.28 -15.22
N THR A 232 5.90 -11.97 -15.81
CA THR A 232 6.14 -12.84 -16.97
C THR A 232 6.49 -12.02 -18.22
N ALA A 233 7.02 -12.66 -19.24
CA ALA A 233 6.86 -12.18 -20.62
C ALA A 233 5.35 -12.01 -20.92
N PRO A 234 4.98 -11.21 -21.96
CA PRO A 234 3.59 -11.09 -22.36
C PRO A 234 2.95 -12.46 -22.60
N LEU A 235 1.80 -12.69 -21.95
CA LEU A 235 1.06 -13.94 -22.12
C LEU A 235 0.48 -14.03 -23.53
N PRO A 236 0.60 -15.15 -24.23
CA PRO A 236 -0.15 -15.37 -25.45
C PRO A 236 -1.65 -15.25 -25.21
N ASP A 237 -2.43 -14.78 -26.15
CA ASP A 237 -3.87 -14.50 -25.99
C ASP A 237 -4.66 -15.66 -25.43
N ARG A 238 -4.38 -16.88 -25.87
CA ARG A 238 -5.00 -18.11 -25.36
C ARG A 238 -4.75 -18.33 -23.86
N VAL A 239 -3.58 -17.94 -23.35
CA VAL A 239 -3.23 -18.04 -21.92
C VAL A 239 -3.82 -16.87 -21.16
N ARG A 240 -3.71 -15.65 -21.72
CA ARG A 240 -4.30 -14.42 -21.16
C ARG A 240 -5.79 -14.58 -20.89
N ALA A 241 -6.52 -15.21 -21.81
CA ALA A 241 -7.95 -15.45 -21.67
C ALA A 241 -8.31 -16.39 -20.51
N THR A 242 -7.35 -17.11 -19.91
CA THR A 242 -7.58 -18.02 -18.79
C THR A 242 -7.16 -17.47 -17.43
N ILE A 243 -6.39 -16.38 -17.37
CA ILE A 243 -5.90 -15.79 -16.12
C ILE A 243 -6.51 -14.41 -15.92
N LEU A 244 -7.33 -14.25 -14.88
CA LEU A 244 -8.05 -13.01 -14.58
C LEU A 244 -8.72 -12.39 -15.83
N PRO A 245 -9.53 -13.16 -16.58
CA PRO A 245 -10.01 -12.79 -17.92
C PRO A 245 -10.82 -11.50 -17.93
N GLN A 246 -11.44 -11.15 -16.83
CA GLN A 246 -12.27 -9.95 -16.70
C GLN A 246 -11.49 -8.73 -16.16
N GLY A 247 -10.18 -8.86 -15.90
CA GLY A 247 -9.32 -7.75 -15.48
C GLY A 247 -9.35 -7.40 -14.00
N GLN A 248 -9.92 -8.27 -13.14
CA GLN A 248 -9.78 -8.11 -11.69
C GLN A 248 -8.31 -8.29 -11.27
N SER A 249 -7.99 -7.83 -10.05
CA SER A 249 -6.79 -8.30 -9.35
C SER A 249 -7.18 -9.31 -8.28
N CYS A 250 -6.23 -10.09 -7.83
CA CYS A 250 -6.46 -11.14 -6.84
C CYS A 250 -5.42 -11.11 -5.74
N ALA A 251 -5.82 -11.46 -4.51
CA ALA A 251 -4.91 -11.75 -3.42
C ALA A 251 -5.35 -13.00 -2.66
N ASP A 252 -4.35 -13.84 -2.35
CA ASP A 252 -4.51 -14.99 -1.48
C ASP A 252 -4.18 -14.57 -0.04
N ASN A 253 -5.12 -14.68 0.86
CA ASN A 253 -4.93 -14.36 2.27
C ASN A 253 -4.53 -15.59 3.12
N HIS A 254 -3.88 -16.55 2.52
CA HIS A 254 -3.38 -17.69 3.29
C HIS A 254 -2.17 -17.29 4.11
N ILE A 255 -2.23 -17.52 5.44
CA ILE A 255 -1.23 -17.07 6.42
C ILE A 255 0.21 -17.50 6.11
N LEU A 256 0.36 -18.59 5.37
CA LEU A 256 1.66 -19.20 5.07
C LEU A 256 2.17 -18.91 3.65
N SER A 257 1.34 -18.31 2.78
CA SER A 257 1.71 -18.10 1.38
C SER A 257 0.89 -16.98 0.76
N VAL A 258 1.02 -15.77 1.31
CA VAL A 258 0.37 -14.60 0.70
C VAL A 258 0.87 -14.41 -0.72
N ARG A 259 -0.06 -14.40 -1.68
CA ARG A 259 0.20 -14.05 -3.07
C ARG A 259 -0.80 -12.99 -3.50
N TYR A 260 -0.33 -12.01 -4.25
CA TYR A 260 -1.17 -10.99 -4.87
C TYR A 260 -0.73 -10.83 -6.32
N PHE A 261 -1.70 -10.74 -7.22
CA PHE A 261 -1.40 -10.72 -8.64
C PHE A 261 -2.46 -9.97 -9.45
N ARG A 262 -2.02 -9.53 -10.61
CA ARG A 262 -2.85 -8.89 -11.63
C ARG A 262 -2.23 -9.15 -13.02
N VAL A 263 -2.99 -8.86 -14.07
CA VAL A 263 -2.45 -8.82 -15.43
C VAL A 263 -2.40 -7.37 -15.88
N GLU A 264 -1.25 -6.96 -16.40
CA GLU A 264 -1.02 -5.63 -16.98
C GLU A 264 -1.66 -5.52 -18.36
N PRO A 265 -1.90 -4.31 -18.89
CA PRO A 265 -2.45 -4.10 -20.24
C PRO A 265 -1.59 -4.69 -21.38
N ASP A 266 -0.29 -4.84 -21.16
CA ASP A 266 0.63 -5.52 -22.07
C ASP A 266 0.64 -7.04 -21.93
N ASN A 267 -0.39 -7.60 -21.28
CA ASN A 267 -0.62 -9.03 -21.05
C ASN A 267 0.40 -9.70 -20.10
N ARG A 268 1.20 -8.96 -19.34
CA ARG A 268 2.11 -9.57 -18.35
C ARG A 268 1.36 -9.93 -17.06
N LEU A 269 1.57 -11.15 -16.56
CA LEU A 269 1.15 -11.51 -15.22
C LEU A 269 2.18 -10.98 -14.23
N VAL A 270 1.77 -10.03 -13.40
CA VAL A 270 2.55 -9.53 -12.26
C VAL A 270 2.07 -10.24 -11.01
N ILE A 271 2.99 -10.86 -10.29
CA ILE A 271 2.72 -11.55 -9.03
C ILE A 271 3.73 -11.19 -7.97
N GLY A 272 3.26 -11.00 -6.73
CA GLY A 272 4.09 -10.70 -5.57
C GLY A 272 3.83 -11.62 -4.41
N GLY A 273 4.76 -11.62 -3.48
CA GLY A 273 4.69 -12.38 -2.25
C GLY A 273 5.66 -11.87 -1.19
N PRO A 274 5.70 -12.51 0.01
CA PRO A 274 6.64 -12.16 1.05
C PRO A 274 8.09 -12.40 0.60
N GLY A 275 8.96 -11.48 0.93
CA GLY A 275 10.38 -11.55 0.65
C GLY A 275 11.20 -11.94 1.88
N TRP A 276 11.90 -10.98 2.47
CA TRP A 276 12.77 -11.20 3.64
C TRP A 276 12.70 -9.99 4.59
N LEU A 277 13.14 -10.17 5.83
CA LEU A 277 13.28 -9.08 6.80
C LEU A 277 14.69 -8.50 6.78
N THR A 278 15.69 -9.36 6.86
CA THR A 278 17.11 -8.99 6.69
C THR A 278 17.70 -9.90 5.63
N PRO A 279 18.21 -9.38 4.50
CA PRO A 279 18.65 -10.24 3.42
C PRO A 279 20.02 -10.86 3.74
N PRO A 280 20.15 -12.19 3.88
CA PRO A 280 21.42 -12.84 3.61
C PRO A 280 21.81 -12.62 2.14
N ARG A 281 23.09 -12.67 1.81
CA ARG A 281 23.60 -12.37 0.45
C ARG A 281 22.82 -13.08 -0.68
N ASN A 282 22.31 -14.29 -0.46
CA ASN A 282 21.60 -15.11 -1.44
C ASN A 282 20.05 -15.09 -1.31
N ALA A 283 19.48 -14.38 -0.32
CA ALA A 283 18.03 -14.44 -0.06
C ALA A 283 17.18 -13.87 -1.18
N ARG A 284 17.71 -12.94 -1.97
CA ARG A 284 17.00 -12.33 -3.11
C ARG A 284 16.73 -13.38 -4.18
N ALA A 285 17.77 -14.03 -4.68
CA ALA A 285 17.66 -15.05 -5.73
C ALA A 285 16.73 -16.19 -5.30
N LEU A 286 16.91 -16.71 -4.08
CA LEU A 286 16.06 -17.77 -3.54
C LEU A 286 14.58 -17.35 -3.46
N SER A 287 14.30 -16.12 -3.02
CA SER A 287 12.91 -15.63 -2.92
C SER A 287 12.23 -15.51 -4.29
N PHE A 288 12.96 -15.08 -5.32
CA PHE A 288 12.43 -15.06 -6.69
C PHE A 288 12.18 -16.48 -7.21
N GLN A 289 13.12 -17.41 -7.04
CA GLN A 289 12.95 -18.80 -7.45
C GLN A 289 11.73 -19.48 -6.79
N ILE A 290 11.53 -19.25 -5.48
CA ILE A 290 10.36 -19.74 -4.75
C ILE A 290 9.08 -19.15 -5.35
N LEU A 291 9.06 -17.84 -5.61
CA LEU A 291 7.90 -17.18 -6.17
C LEU A 291 7.59 -17.68 -7.58
N GLU A 292 8.59 -17.87 -8.44
CA GLU A 292 8.43 -18.44 -9.78
C GLU A 292 7.87 -19.86 -9.74
N ARG A 293 8.47 -20.75 -8.94
CA ARG A 293 8.01 -22.15 -8.79
C ARG A 293 6.56 -22.18 -8.30
N SER A 294 6.25 -21.40 -7.26
CA SER A 294 4.88 -21.35 -6.73
C SER A 294 3.87 -20.77 -7.74
N THR A 295 4.29 -19.81 -8.56
CA THR A 295 3.45 -19.23 -9.63
C THR A 295 3.17 -20.26 -10.72
N ARG A 296 4.18 -21.01 -11.18
CA ARG A 296 3.99 -22.08 -12.19
C ARG A 296 3.07 -23.21 -11.68
N ARG A 297 3.15 -23.56 -10.39
CA ARG A 297 2.22 -24.52 -9.77
C ARG A 297 0.80 -23.97 -9.68
N MET A 298 0.65 -22.66 -9.38
CA MET A 298 -0.65 -22.01 -9.30
C MET A 298 -1.30 -21.89 -10.68
N PHE A 299 -0.49 -21.62 -11.70
CA PHE A 299 -0.90 -21.40 -13.09
C PHE A 299 -0.11 -22.32 -14.04
N PRO A 300 -0.46 -23.62 -14.16
CA PRO A 300 0.25 -24.52 -15.06
C PRO A 300 0.28 -24.07 -16.51
N GLN A 301 -0.69 -23.26 -16.95
CA GLN A 301 -0.77 -22.69 -18.28
C GLN A 301 0.38 -21.73 -18.65
N ILE A 302 1.20 -21.29 -17.66
CA ILE A 302 2.40 -20.49 -17.89
C ILE A 302 3.71 -21.28 -17.76
N ALA A 303 3.66 -22.62 -17.73
CA ALA A 303 4.84 -23.46 -17.46
C ALA A 303 6.08 -23.10 -18.29
N ASN A 304 5.87 -22.79 -19.57
CA ASN A 304 6.94 -22.47 -20.53
C ASN A 304 7.12 -20.96 -20.79
N ILE A 305 6.44 -20.09 -20.02
CA ILE A 305 6.56 -18.64 -20.20
C ILE A 305 7.69 -18.13 -19.28
N PRO A 306 8.67 -17.39 -19.80
CA PRO A 306 9.74 -16.84 -18.98
C PRO A 306 9.23 -15.71 -18.09
N PHE A 307 9.99 -15.41 -17.04
CA PHE A 307 9.82 -14.20 -16.24
C PHE A 307 10.88 -13.18 -16.67
N ASP A 308 10.41 -12.03 -17.19
CA ASP A 308 11.30 -10.98 -17.70
C ASP A 308 11.79 -10.05 -16.59
N TYR A 309 10.97 -9.83 -15.55
CA TYR A 309 11.25 -8.85 -14.51
C TYR A 309 11.18 -9.44 -13.11
N HIS A 310 12.14 -8.99 -12.29
CA HIS A 310 12.26 -9.34 -10.89
C HIS A 310 12.59 -8.07 -10.11
N TRP A 311 11.79 -7.74 -9.11
CA TRP A 311 12.07 -6.60 -8.25
C TRP A 311 11.59 -6.86 -6.82
N TYR A 312 12.03 -6.01 -5.93
CA TYR A 312 11.58 -6.04 -4.54
C TYR A 312 11.23 -4.64 -4.07
N GLY A 313 10.30 -4.56 -3.13
CA GLY A 313 9.89 -3.34 -2.47
C GLY A 313 10.05 -3.44 -0.96
N ARG A 314 10.21 -2.30 -0.31
CA ARG A 314 10.31 -2.21 1.14
C ARG A 314 8.98 -1.69 1.70
N GLY A 315 8.31 -2.50 2.53
CA GLY A 315 7.07 -2.13 3.24
C GLY A 315 7.31 -1.74 4.69
N ALA A 316 6.31 -1.12 5.31
CA ALA A 316 6.25 -0.88 6.75
C ALA A 316 5.00 -1.54 7.32
N MET A 317 5.16 -2.29 8.40
CA MET A 317 4.07 -2.90 9.17
C MET A 317 4.05 -2.34 10.59
N THR A 318 2.86 -2.16 11.13
CA THR A 318 2.58 -1.74 12.50
C THR A 318 2.20 -2.93 13.37
N ALA A 319 2.16 -2.75 14.68
CA ALA A 319 1.83 -3.81 15.63
C ALA A 319 0.38 -4.30 15.48
N ASP A 320 -0.53 -3.40 15.20
CA ASP A 320 -1.98 -3.61 15.10
C ASP A 320 -2.46 -3.78 13.64
N LEU A 321 -1.53 -3.77 12.67
CA LEU A 321 -1.82 -3.82 11.24
C LEU A 321 -2.69 -2.65 10.73
N LEU A 322 -2.69 -1.52 11.45
CA LEU A 322 -3.37 -0.29 11.06
C LEU A 322 -2.37 0.78 10.60
N PRO A 323 -2.71 1.61 9.63
CA PRO A 323 -1.96 2.83 9.40
C PRO A 323 -2.18 3.82 10.55
N HIS A 324 -1.21 4.68 10.79
CA HIS A 324 -1.27 5.68 11.86
C HIS A 324 -1.04 7.10 11.34
N LEU A 325 -1.79 8.03 11.92
CA LEU A 325 -1.54 9.46 11.87
C LEU A 325 -0.93 9.88 13.20
N HIS A 326 0.23 10.53 13.18
CA HIS A 326 0.95 10.95 14.38
C HIS A 326 1.28 12.43 14.35
N GLU A 327 1.33 13.04 15.52
CA GLU A 327 1.88 14.38 15.76
C GLU A 327 3.04 14.29 16.76
N PRO A 328 4.25 13.93 16.31
CA PRO A 328 5.39 13.73 17.21
C PRO A 328 5.78 14.98 17.98
N GLN A 329 5.60 16.14 17.40
CA GLN A 329 5.93 17.46 17.95
C GLN A 329 5.00 18.52 17.31
N PRO A 330 4.74 19.64 17.96
CA PRO A 330 3.97 20.74 17.40
C PRO A 330 4.49 21.17 16.02
N GLY A 331 3.63 21.10 15.00
CA GLY A 331 3.97 21.41 13.62
C GLY A 331 4.70 20.31 12.85
N ILE A 332 4.79 19.07 13.39
CA ILE A 332 5.17 17.87 12.63
C ILE A 332 3.97 16.91 12.62
N VAL A 333 3.54 16.55 11.43
CA VAL A 333 2.48 15.54 11.23
C VAL A 333 3.04 14.40 10.38
N ALA A 334 2.71 13.16 10.69
CA ALA A 334 3.24 12.00 10.00
C ALA A 334 2.15 10.96 9.72
N ALA A 335 2.21 10.30 8.55
CA ALA A 335 1.40 9.12 8.27
C ALA A 335 2.29 7.97 7.79
N LEU A 336 2.06 6.77 8.34
CA LEU A 336 2.87 5.58 8.04
C LEU A 336 2.15 4.28 8.41
N GLY A 337 2.74 3.14 8.02
CA GLY A 337 2.25 1.83 8.44
C GLY A 337 1.10 1.28 7.62
N TYR A 338 1.15 1.38 6.29
CA TYR A 338 0.05 0.94 5.41
C TYR A 338 -0.10 -0.57 5.28
N ASN A 339 0.80 -1.37 5.87
CA ASN A 339 0.70 -2.83 5.96
C ASN A 339 0.45 -3.55 4.61
N GLY A 340 1.00 -3.03 3.51
CA GLY A 340 0.84 -3.59 2.16
C GLY A 340 -0.37 -3.05 1.36
N ARG A 341 -1.26 -2.23 1.94
CA ARG A 341 -2.41 -1.61 1.26
C ARG A 341 -2.19 -0.11 0.97
N GLY A 342 -0.97 0.27 0.55
CA GLY A 342 -0.51 1.66 0.54
C GLY A 342 -1.00 2.53 -0.61
N ILE A 343 -1.59 2.02 -1.71
CA ILE A 343 -2.00 2.88 -2.83
C ILE A 343 -3.23 3.68 -2.43
N ALA A 344 -4.34 3.03 -2.13
CA ALA A 344 -5.57 3.73 -1.74
C ALA A 344 -5.43 4.43 -0.37
N ALA A 345 -5.00 3.69 0.66
CA ALA A 345 -4.84 4.26 1.99
C ALA A 345 -3.78 5.38 2.04
N GLY A 346 -2.67 5.26 1.28
CA GLY A 346 -1.64 6.29 1.21
C GLY A 346 -2.12 7.55 0.50
N THR A 347 -2.94 7.42 -0.54
CA THR A 347 -3.58 8.57 -1.21
C THR A 347 -4.54 9.28 -0.25
N ALA A 348 -5.43 8.54 0.41
CA ALA A 348 -6.42 9.10 1.33
C ALA A 348 -5.76 9.74 2.56
N LEU A 349 -4.78 9.07 3.19
CA LEU A 349 -4.05 9.63 4.32
C LEU A 349 -3.16 10.80 3.93
N GLY A 350 -2.70 10.89 2.66
CA GLY A 350 -2.05 12.08 2.15
C GLY A 350 -2.98 13.30 2.14
N ALA A 351 -4.21 13.12 1.63
CA ALA A 351 -5.24 14.16 1.71
C ALA A 351 -5.56 14.55 3.17
N LEU A 352 -5.59 13.56 4.07
CA LEU A 352 -5.82 13.80 5.50
C LEU A 352 -4.67 14.57 6.16
N LEU A 353 -3.42 14.26 5.82
CA LEU A 353 -2.25 15.04 6.25
C LEU A 353 -2.38 16.50 5.82
N ALA A 354 -2.84 16.76 4.59
CA ALA A 354 -3.09 18.12 4.10
C ALA A 354 -4.14 18.85 4.95
N ARG A 355 -5.29 18.23 5.20
CA ARG A 355 -6.37 18.78 6.04
C ARG A 355 -5.82 19.15 7.43
N ARG A 356 -5.08 18.21 8.05
CA ARG A 356 -4.51 18.45 9.38
C ARG A 356 -3.46 19.56 9.39
N ALA A 357 -2.61 19.62 8.37
CA ALA A 357 -1.58 20.65 8.22
C ALA A 357 -2.19 22.06 7.99
N LEU A 358 -3.34 22.11 7.35
CA LEU A 358 -4.12 23.34 7.11
C LEU A 358 -4.92 23.79 8.34
N GLY A 359 -4.86 23.06 9.46
CA GLY A 359 -5.43 23.48 10.74
C GLY A 359 -6.72 22.78 11.12
N GLU A 360 -7.19 21.78 10.37
CA GLU A 360 -8.38 21.01 10.78
C GLU A 360 -8.13 20.34 12.13
N PRO A 361 -9.03 20.50 13.11
CA PRO A 361 -8.86 19.92 14.44
C PRO A 361 -8.77 18.39 14.39
N ALA A 362 -7.90 17.78 15.20
CA ALA A 362 -7.70 16.33 15.22
C ALA A 362 -8.99 15.54 15.52
N ARG A 363 -9.90 16.09 16.34
CA ARG A 363 -11.20 15.47 16.67
C ARG A 363 -12.16 15.36 15.47
N ASP A 364 -12.00 16.24 14.47
CA ASP A 364 -12.88 16.32 13.29
C ASP A 364 -12.39 15.42 12.15
N LEU A 365 -11.16 14.89 12.26
CA LEU A 365 -10.60 13.98 11.28
C LEU A 365 -11.32 12.62 11.29
N PRO A 366 -11.50 11.98 10.12
CA PRO A 366 -12.10 10.65 10.03
C PRO A 366 -11.14 9.52 10.46
N PHE A 367 -9.96 9.87 10.94
CA PHE A 367 -8.92 8.94 11.37
C PHE A 367 -8.20 9.53 12.60
N PRO A 368 -8.00 8.75 13.69
CA PRO A 368 -7.47 9.31 14.91
C PRO A 368 -6.00 9.69 14.80
N VAL A 369 -5.62 10.77 15.47
CA VAL A 369 -4.22 11.06 15.76
C VAL A 369 -3.80 10.19 16.93
N THR A 370 -2.83 9.31 16.72
CA THR A 370 -2.40 8.33 17.71
C THR A 370 -1.04 8.69 18.33
N ALA A 371 -0.86 8.32 19.59
CA ALA A 371 0.43 8.45 20.26
C ALA A 371 1.48 7.54 19.59
N LEU A 372 2.74 7.97 19.59
CA LEU A 372 3.84 7.15 19.12
C LEU A 372 4.17 6.08 20.15
N SER A 373 3.98 4.82 19.77
CA SER A 373 4.46 3.66 20.52
C SER A 373 5.58 2.95 19.75
N ALA A 374 6.65 2.59 20.45
CA ALA A 374 7.69 1.76 19.87
C ALA A 374 7.16 0.32 19.76
N LEU A 375 7.44 -0.34 18.64
CA LEU A 375 7.22 -1.77 18.51
C LEU A 375 8.05 -2.50 19.56
N PRO A 376 7.45 -3.31 20.44
CA PRO A 376 8.24 -4.22 21.28
C PRO A 376 9.00 -5.20 20.36
N PHE A 377 10.21 -5.58 20.73
CA PHE A 377 11.09 -6.43 19.92
C PHE A 377 10.47 -7.79 19.52
N ASN A 378 9.45 -8.25 20.26
CA ASN A 378 8.75 -9.53 20.07
C ASN A 378 7.27 -9.34 19.71
N THR A 379 6.94 -8.53 18.71
CA THR A 379 5.53 -8.33 18.34
C THR A 379 4.95 -9.50 17.56
N ALA A 380 3.67 -9.82 17.82
CA ALA A 380 2.91 -10.82 17.07
C ALA A 380 2.92 -10.59 15.53
N PRO A 381 2.85 -9.35 14.99
CA PRO A 381 2.99 -9.11 13.56
C PRO A 381 4.37 -9.45 12.99
N ALA A 382 5.45 -9.13 13.72
CA ALA A 382 6.79 -9.53 13.32
C ALA A 382 6.90 -11.06 13.30
N ALA A 383 6.45 -11.74 14.37
CA ALA A 383 6.44 -13.19 14.44
C ALA A 383 5.58 -13.81 13.32
N ARG A 384 4.40 -13.27 13.05
CA ARG A 384 3.52 -13.73 11.95
C ARG A 384 4.20 -13.58 10.59
N TYR A 385 4.85 -12.46 10.32
CA TYR A 385 5.57 -12.23 9.07
C TYR A 385 6.78 -13.17 8.95
N TYR A 386 7.56 -13.37 10.02
CA TYR A 386 8.66 -14.35 10.05
C TYR A 386 8.16 -15.78 9.82
N LEU A 387 7.07 -16.17 10.48
CA LEU A 387 6.46 -17.49 10.31
C LEU A 387 5.94 -17.70 8.88
N SER A 388 5.35 -16.67 8.26
CA SER A 388 4.90 -16.75 6.86
C SER A 388 6.07 -16.98 5.89
N ILE A 389 7.19 -16.27 6.08
CA ILE A 389 8.40 -16.47 5.28
C ILE A 389 9.02 -17.85 5.52
N ALA A 390 9.14 -18.26 6.79
CA ALA A 390 9.72 -19.55 7.13
C ALA A 390 8.89 -20.73 6.60
N ALA A 391 7.57 -20.65 6.74
CA ALA A 391 6.67 -21.68 6.23
C ALA A 391 6.63 -21.72 4.69
N ASP A 392 6.69 -20.58 4.02
CA ASP A 392 6.79 -20.52 2.56
C ASP A 392 8.09 -21.20 2.07
N ARG A 393 9.21 -20.95 2.76
CA ARG A 393 10.49 -21.59 2.46
C ARG A 393 10.51 -23.09 2.75
N LEU A 394 9.98 -23.52 3.89
CA LEU A 394 9.94 -24.95 4.27
C LEU A 394 9.10 -25.75 3.28
N ARG A 395 7.93 -25.25 2.86
CA ARG A 395 7.10 -25.92 1.85
C ARG A 395 7.81 -26.14 0.53
N HIS A 396 8.69 -25.21 0.13
CA HIS A 396 9.41 -25.28 -1.14
C HIS A 396 10.75 -26.01 -1.06
N LEU A 397 11.20 -26.39 0.15
CA LEU A 397 12.36 -27.28 0.34
C LEU A 397 11.97 -28.77 0.29
N PHE A 398 10.69 -29.10 0.57
CA PHE A 398 10.17 -30.48 0.58
C PHE A 398 9.28 -30.80 -0.64
N ASP A 399 9.09 -29.88 -1.56
CA ASP A 399 8.44 -30.02 -2.86
C ASP A 399 9.45 -29.84 -4.01
#